data_d349b92ad0a4e89eb206071801856dc6
#
_entry.id   d349b92ad0a4e89eb206071801856dc6
#
_cell.length_a   1.000
_cell.length_b   1.000
_cell.length_c   1.000
_cell.angle_alpha   90.00
_cell.angle_beta   90.00
_cell.angle_gamma   90.00
#
_symmetry.space_group_name_H-M   'P 1'
#
loop_
_entity.id
_entity.type
_entity.pdbx_description
1 polymer ?
#
loop_
_entity_poly.entity_id
_entity_poly.type
_entity_poly.pdbx_seq_one_letter_code
_entity_poly.pdbx_strand_id
1 'polypeptide(L)'
;MRCYVVREEDGEFARGVEDYEPLARDPADLVIRVDFSGVNYKDALVASASSRVRRLPVLVGGVDAAGVVVVSNNPAIPEGTSVAVHGGDLGVARDGGFAPVLYAPSRLISVLPVSISTRDAMVIGTAGFTAMASVLALEHHGLEPGGEVLVTGATGGVGSLAVSFLQARDYQPVASTGSPQESAWLYERGAVRVIGRDEIADRADRILASERWAGAIDCVGGETLHQILRSLRYGAGVAASGLVASPDLNTNVYPFITRAVALLGIDAVETSQATRDEVWRELGQSATRVDFAGLIDSTIGLDGLSDALDTIRNGKTRGRIIVEPSAN
;
A
#
# COMPACT_ATOMS: atom_id res chain seq x y z
N MET A 1 -9.60 12.64 -23.55
CA MET A 1 -9.07 13.41 -22.39
C MET A 1 -7.61 13.00 -22.16
N ARG A 2 -6.83 13.87 -21.49
CA ARG A 2 -5.43 13.51 -21.15
C ARG A 2 -5.40 12.39 -20.12
N CYS A 3 -4.71 11.29 -20.42
CA CYS A 3 -4.55 10.14 -19.54
C CYS A 3 -3.09 9.65 -19.61
N TYR A 4 -2.59 9.02 -18.55
CA TYR A 4 -1.32 8.34 -18.62
C TYR A 4 -1.55 6.88 -19.06
N VAL A 5 -1.16 6.58 -20.28
CA VAL A 5 -1.42 5.30 -20.94
C VAL A 5 -0.15 4.46 -21.00
N VAL A 6 -0.31 3.18 -20.78
CA VAL A 6 0.72 2.15 -20.99
C VAL A 6 0.28 1.29 -22.17
N ARG A 7 1.16 1.13 -23.16
CA ARG A 7 0.87 0.49 -24.43
C ARG A 7 1.95 -0.52 -24.79
N GLU A 8 1.55 -1.69 -25.26
CA GLU A 8 2.44 -2.68 -25.87
C GLU A 8 1.69 -3.30 -27.04
N GLU A 9 2.00 -2.83 -28.24
CA GLU A 9 1.37 -3.23 -29.49
C GLU A 9 2.47 -3.53 -30.53
N ASP A 10 2.30 -4.59 -31.31
CA ASP A 10 3.24 -5.01 -32.37
C ASP A 10 4.70 -5.18 -31.90
N GLY A 11 4.89 -5.48 -30.59
CA GLY A 11 6.21 -5.64 -29.97
C GLY A 11 6.88 -4.32 -29.57
N GLU A 12 6.22 -3.19 -29.76
CA GLU A 12 6.67 -1.89 -29.29
C GLU A 12 6.02 -1.54 -27.96
N PHE A 13 6.83 -1.06 -27.01
CA PHE A 13 6.38 -0.60 -25.71
C PHE A 13 6.48 0.91 -25.63
N ALA A 14 5.40 1.55 -25.16
CA ALA A 14 5.35 2.98 -24.85
C ALA A 14 4.56 3.24 -23.56
N ARG A 15 4.89 4.32 -22.89
CA ARG A 15 4.13 4.85 -21.77
C ARG A 15 4.23 6.36 -21.72
N GLY A 16 3.15 7.04 -21.39
CA GLY A 16 3.15 8.51 -21.32
C GLY A 16 1.76 9.08 -21.32
N VAL A 17 1.70 10.40 -21.34
CA VAL A 17 0.43 11.14 -21.43
C VAL A 17 0.00 11.23 -22.88
N GLU A 18 -1.22 10.79 -23.15
CA GLU A 18 -1.84 10.90 -24.47
C GLU A 18 -3.35 11.23 -24.34
N ASP A 19 -3.96 11.65 -25.44
CA ASP A 19 -5.41 11.73 -25.52
C ASP A 19 -6.00 10.33 -25.64
N TYR A 20 -6.74 9.92 -24.61
CA TYR A 20 -7.36 8.61 -24.51
C TYR A 20 -8.77 8.75 -23.91
N GLU A 21 -9.64 7.81 -24.23
CA GLU A 21 -10.97 7.75 -23.66
C GLU A 21 -11.11 6.43 -22.88
N PRO A 22 -11.10 6.52 -21.53
CA PRO A 22 -11.28 5.34 -20.68
C PRO A 22 -12.63 4.67 -20.93
N LEU A 23 -12.66 3.35 -20.89
CA LEU A 23 -13.84 2.57 -21.25
C LEU A 23 -14.49 1.92 -20.03
N ALA A 24 -15.82 2.05 -19.94
CA ALA A 24 -16.62 1.20 -19.08
C ALA A 24 -16.51 -0.26 -19.55
N ARG A 25 -16.27 -1.18 -18.63
CA ARG A 25 -16.23 -2.63 -18.89
C ARG A 25 -17.59 -3.28 -18.72
N ASP A 26 -18.46 -2.67 -17.91
CA ASP A 26 -19.81 -3.12 -17.60
C ASP A 26 -20.75 -1.91 -17.59
N PRO A 27 -21.97 -2.00 -18.12
CA PRO A 27 -22.96 -0.95 -17.99
C PRO A 27 -23.33 -0.60 -16.54
N ALA A 28 -23.03 -1.47 -15.59
CA ALA A 28 -23.21 -1.25 -14.16
C ALA A 28 -22.00 -0.57 -13.49
N ASP A 29 -20.90 -0.28 -14.21
CA ASP A 29 -19.77 0.48 -13.67
C ASP A 29 -20.22 1.88 -13.29
N LEU A 30 -19.81 2.33 -12.10
CA LEU A 30 -19.99 3.71 -11.67
C LEU A 30 -18.97 4.61 -12.35
N VAL A 31 -19.34 5.86 -12.58
CA VAL A 31 -18.43 6.87 -13.13
C VAL A 31 -17.94 7.76 -11.98
N ILE A 32 -16.63 7.83 -11.82
CA ILE A 32 -15.98 8.63 -10.79
C ILE A 32 -15.19 9.75 -11.46
N ARG A 33 -15.45 11.00 -11.08
CA ARG A 33 -14.53 12.09 -11.33
C ARG A 33 -13.38 11.93 -10.36
N VAL A 34 -12.17 11.73 -10.89
CA VAL A 34 -10.96 11.50 -10.09
C VAL A 34 -10.40 12.86 -9.64
N ASP A 35 -10.37 13.07 -8.32
CA ASP A 35 -9.73 14.25 -7.74
C ASP A 35 -8.21 13.98 -7.56
N PHE A 36 -7.88 12.77 -7.06
CA PHE A 36 -6.50 12.33 -6.80
C PHE A 36 -6.31 10.85 -7.14
N SER A 37 -5.07 10.52 -7.50
CA SER A 37 -4.56 9.15 -7.59
C SER A 37 -3.25 9.04 -6.79
N GLY A 38 -2.68 7.84 -6.69
CA GLY A 38 -1.45 7.61 -5.96
C GLY A 38 -0.52 6.67 -6.70
N VAL A 39 0.79 6.92 -6.61
CA VAL A 39 1.79 6.04 -7.22
C VAL A 39 2.14 4.90 -6.28
N ASN A 40 2.07 3.67 -6.77
CA ASN A 40 2.43 2.45 -6.08
C ASN A 40 3.51 1.67 -6.83
N TYR A 41 4.24 0.81 -6.15
CA TYR A 41 5.23 -0.07 -6.76
C TYR A 41 4.60 -0.96 -7.87
N LYS A 42 3.33 -1.35 -7.69
CA LYS A 42 2.58 -2.11 -8.68
C LYS A 42 2.38 -1.34 -9.99
N ASP A 43 2.19 -0.03 -9.94
CA ASP A 43 2.07 0.81 -11.14
C ASP A 43 3.37 0.77 -11.96
N ALA A 44 4.53 0.81 -11.29
CA ALA A 44 5.82 0.69 -11.96
C ALA A 44 6.03 -0.69 -12.60
N LEU A 45 5.49 -1.75 -12.00
CA LEU A 45 5.50 -3.09 -12.60
C LEU A 45 4.57 -3.17 -13.82
N VAL A 46 3.38 -2.57 -13.77
CA VAL A 46 2.44 -2.49 -14.90
C VAL A 46 3.05 -1.70 -16.05
N ALA A 47 3.68 -0.56 -15.75
CA ALA A 47 4.29 0.35 -16.72
C ALA A 47 5.70 -0.07 -17.18
N SER A 48 6.01 -1.37 -17.13
CA SER A 48 7.28 -1.95 -17.57
C SER A 48 7.10 -2.71 -18.90
N ALA A 49 8.07 -2.64 -19.78
CA ALA A 49 8.11 -3.43 -21.03
C ALA A 49 8.11 -4.94 -20.77
N SER A 50 8.69 -5.39 -19.64
CA SER A 50 8.70 -6.80 -19.24
C SER A 50 7.62 -7.12 -18.18
N SER A 51 6.51 -6.43 -18.21
CA SER A 51 5.45 -6.59 -17.21
C SER A 51 4.87 -8.00 -17.24
N ARG A 52 4.84 -8.65 -16.06
CA ARG A 52 4.08 -9.87 -15.80
C ARG A 52 2.76 -9.60 -15.11
N VAL A 53 2.48 -8.33 -14.81
CA VAL A 53 1.31 -7.86 -14.05
C VAL A 53 0.24 -7.33 -15.00
N ARG A 54 0.63 -6.52 -16.00
CA ARG A 54 -0.29 -5.97 -17.01
C ARG A 54 -0.98 -7.09 -17.79
N ARG A 55 -2.31 -6.96 -17.98
CA ARG A 55 -3.16 -7.94 -18.65
C ARG A 55 -3.78 -7.44 -19.95
N LEU A 56 -3.65 -6.15 -20.26
CA LEU A 56 -4.15 -5.53 -21.49
C LEU A 56 -2.99 -4.93 -22.28
N PRO A 57 -3.06 -4.97 -23.61
CA PRO A 57 -2.04 -4.34 -24.45
C PRO A 57 -2.02 -2.83 -24.31
N VAL A 58 -3.19 -2.22 -24.08
CA VAL A 58 -3.36 -0.77 -23.87
C VAL A 58 -4.27 -0.56 -22.68
N LEU A 59 -3.86 0.27 -21.72
CA LEU A 59 -4.69 0.68 -20.60
C LEU A 59 -4.19 1.98 -19.97
N VAL A 60 -5.08 2.71 -19.30
CA VAL A 60 -4.71 3.77 -18.39
C VAL A 60 -4.11 3.16 -17.11
N GLY A 61 -2.94 3.63 -16.69
CA GLY A 61 -2.30 3.19 -15.44
C GLY A 61 -3.03 3.70 -14.19
N GLY A 62 -2.49 3.32 -13.02
CA GLY A 62 -3.00 3.75 -11.71
C GLY A 62 -3.91 2.74 -11.03
N VAL A 63 -3.36 2.04 -10.01
CA VAL A 63 -4.10 1.03 -9.23
C VAL A 63 -4.92 1.64 -8.10
N ASP A 64 -4.85 2.96 -7.91
CA ASP A 64 -5.58 3.74 -6.90
C ASP A 64 -6.27 4.94 -7.54
N ALA A 65 -7.44 5.31 -7.01
CA ALA A 65 -8.09 6.58 -7.28
C ALA A 65 -8.95 7.01 -6.08
N ALA A 66 -9.12 8.31 -5.90
CA ALA A 66 -10.16 8.88 -5.03
C ALA A 66 -10.83 10.06 -5.73
N GLY A 67 -12.10 10.24 -5.47
CA GLY A 67 -12.89 11.28 -6.11
C GLY A 67 -14.34 11.20 -5.75
N VAL A 68 -15.18 11.74 -6.63
CA VAL A 68 -16.63 11.85 -6.41
C VAL A 68 -17.37 11.05 -7.49
N VAL A 69 -18.34 10.27 -7.08
CA VAL A 69 -19.26 9.55 -7.99
C VAL A 69 -20.11 10.55 -8.76
N VAL A 70 -20.08 10.51 -10.08
CA VAL A 70 -20.84 11.42 -10.97
C VAL A 70 -21.96 10.71 -11.73
N VAL A 71 -21.88 9.37 -11.90
CA VAL A 71 -22.97 8.52 -12.39
C VAL A 71 -23.02 7.24 -11.58
N SER A 72 -24.19 6.89 -11.09
CA SER A 72 -24.39 5.66 -10.33
C SER A 72 -25.76 5.05 -10.56
N ASN A 73 -25.76 3.73 -10.79
CA ASN A 73 -26.97 2.89 -10.75
C ASN A 73 -27.13 2.14 -9.42
N ASN A 74 -26.19 2.35 -8.47
CA ASN A 74 -26.19 1.67 -7.17
C ASN A 74 -26.75 2.61 -6.08
N PRO A 75 -27.94 2.37 -5.53
CA PRO A 75 -28.52 3.24 -4.51
C PRO A 75 -27.75 3.30 -3.20
N ALA A 76 -26.84 2.33 -2.94
CA ALA A 76 -25.96 2.35 -1.78
C ALA A 76 -24.75 3.29 -1.97
N ILE A 77 -24.44 3.69 -3.20
CA ILE A 77 -23.34 4.61 -3.54
C ILE A 77 -23.89 5.67 -4.51
N PRO A 78 -24.69 6.62 -4.03
CA PRO A 78 -25.34 7.62 -4.88
C PRO A 78 -24.34 8.63 -5.45
N GLU A 79 -24.77 9.35 -6.48
CA GLU A 79 -24.03 10.48 -7.03
C GLU A 79 -23.71 11.52 -5.94
N GLY A 80 -22.54 12.15 -6.02
CA GLY A 80 -22.02 13.07 -5.01
C GLY A 80 -21.26 12.38 -3.86
N THR A 81 -21.24 11.04 -3.80
CA THR A 81 -20.50 10.30 -2.76
C THR A 81 -19.01 10.38 -3.01
N SER A 82 -18.23 10.76 -1.96
CA SER A 82 -16.77 10.68 -1.97
C SER A 82 -16.31 9.24 -1.77
N VAL A 83 -15.42 8.77 -2.64
CA VAL A 83 -15.00 7.36 -2.69
C VAL A 83 -13.50 7.20 -2.90
N ALA A 84 -12.97 6.06 -2.43
CA ALA A 84 -11.71 5.49 -2.86
C ALA A 84 -11.97 4.25 -3.71
N VAL A 85 -11.16 4.05 -4.73
CA VAL A 85 -11.20 2.90 -5.64
C VAL A 85 -9.83 2.25 -5.68
N HIS A 86 -9.74 0.97 -5.33
CA HIS A 86 -8.49 0.21 -5.37
C HIS A 86 -8.73 -1.30 -5.41
N GLY A 87 -7.71 -2.06 -5.75
CA GLY A 87 -7.75 -3.53 -5.75
C GLY A 87 -8.30 -4.13 -7.05
N GLY A 88 -8.53 -5.44 -7.02
CA GLY A 88 -9.00 -6.20 -8.18
C GLY A 88 -8.13 -5.98 -9.42
N ASP A 89 -8.80 -5.70 -10.52
CA ASP A 89 -8.22 -5.51 -11.85
C ASP A 89 -7.88 -4.05 -12.22
N LEU A 90 -8.07 -3.09 -11.29
CA LEU A 90 -7.83 -1.66 -11.53
C LEU A 90 -6.38 -1.38 -11.93
N GLY A 91 -6.18 -0.67 -13.03
CA GLY A 91 -4.86 -0.35 -13.56
C GLY A 91 -4.03 -1.57 -14.03
N VAL A 92 -4.66 -2.75 -14.15
CA VAL A 92 -4.01 -4.03 -14.51
C VAL A 92 -4.71 -4.70 -15.69
N ALA A 93 -6.01 -4.93 -15.60
CA ALA A 93 -6.88 -5.50 -16.62
C ALA A 93 -8.10 -4.61 -16.90
N ARG A 94 -8.09 -3.40 -16.34
CA ARG A 94 -9.08 -2.34 -16.48
C ARG A 94 -8.33 -1.02 -16.42
N ASP A 95 -8.84 0.02 -17.09
CA ASP A 95 -8.32 1.38 -16.98
C ASP A 95 -8.29 1.84 -15.51
N GLY A 96 -7.24 2.54 -15.14
CA GLY A 96 -6.92 2.92 -13.77
C GLY A 96 -7.07 4.42 -13.50
N GLY A 97 -6.55 4.85 -12.35
CA GLY A 97 -6.73 6.16 -11.77
C GLY A 97 -5.87 7.30 -12.35
N PHE A 98 -4.98 7.03 -13.31
CA PHE A 98 -4.18 8.08 -13.94
C PHE A 98 -4.95 8.77 -15.09
N ALA A 99 -6.18 9.13 -14.82
CA ALA A 99 -7.10 9.85 -15.69
C ALA A 99 -8.06 10.72 -14.88
N PRO A 100 -8.64 11.79 -15.47
CA PRO A 100 -9.65 12.62 -14.82
C PRO A 100 -10.96 11.89 -14.53
N VAL A 101 -11.25 10.81 -15.25
CA VAL A 101 -12.48 10.01 -15.11
C VAL A 101 -12.12 8.53 -15.03
N LEU A 102 -12.79 7.82 -14.13
CA LEU A 102 -12.62 6.39 -13.91
C LEU A 102 -13.99 5.69 -13.96
N TYR A 103 -14.05 4.53 -14.62
CA TYR A 103 -15.17 3.59 -14.59
C TYR A 103 -14.81 2.40 -13.71
N ALA A 104 -15.61 2.16 -12.66
CA ALA A 104 -15.31 1.08 -11.72
C ALA A 104 -16.57 0.36 -11.23
N PRO A 105 -16.52 -0.99 -11.09
CA PRO A 105 -17.59 -1.74 -10.47
C PRO A 105 -17.66 -1.44 -8.97
N SER A 106 -18.86 -1.47 -8.41
CA SER A 106 -19.10 -1.15 -6.99
C SER A 106 -18.25 -1.97 -6.01
N ARG A 107 -17.88 -3.21 -6.36
CA ARG A 107 -17.00 -4.06 -5.54
C ARG A 107 -15.58 -3.50 -5.29
N LEU A 108 -15.11 -2.59 -6.13
CA LEU A 108 -13.80 -1.93 -5.98
C LEU A 108 -13.90 -0.58 -5.27
N ILE A 109 -15.12 -0.12 -4.98
CA ILE A 109 -15.40 1.20 -4.42
C ILE A 109 -15.59 1.08 -2.91
N SER A 110 -14.91 1.96 -2.18
CA SER A 110 -15.11 2.18 -0.76
C SER A 110 -15.62 3.60 -0.54
N VAL A 111 -16.77 3.73 0.13
CA VAL A 111 -17.27 5.06 0.55
C VAL A 111 -16.33 5.60 1.63
N LEU A 112 -15.88 6.83 1.46
CA LEU A 112 -14.94 7.43 2.40
C LEU A 112 -15.64 7.79 3.72
N PRO A 113 -15.03 7.47 4.88
CA PRO A 113 -15.43 8.07 6.15
C PRO A 113 -15.35 9.60 6.09
N VAL A 114 -16.24 10.28 6.78
CA VAL A 114 -16.31 11.76 6.79
C VAL A 114 -15.00 12.42 7.25
N SER A 115 -14.21 11.71 8.07
CA SER A 115 -12.91 12.15 8.56
C SER A 115 -11.77 12.07 7.54
N ILE A 116 -12.00 11.49 6.33
CA ILE A 116 -10.98 11.27 5.31
C ILE A 116 -11.36 12.04 4.04
N SER A 117 -10.55 13.02 3.65
CA SER A 117 -10.68 13.71 2.37
C SER A 117 -10.26 12.81 1.20
N THR A 118 -10.65 13.16 -0.05
CA THR A 118 -10.17 12.45 -1.26
C THR A 118 -8.64 12.51 -1.39
N ARG A 119 -8.00 13.58 -0.92
CA ARG A 119 -6.54 13.71 -0.88
C ARG A 119 -5.93 12.74 0.13
N ASP A 120 -6.43 12.70 1.37
CA ASP A 120 -5.95 11.79 2.40
C ASP A 120 -6.21 10.32 2.01
N ALA A 121 -7.34 10.06 1.35
CA ALA A 121 -7.64 8.75 0.79
C ALA A 121 -6.57 8.28 -0.20
N MET A 122 -5.89 9.17 -0.94
CA MET A 122 -4.80 8.80 -1.83
C MET A 122 -3.44 8.78 -1.15
N VAL A 123 -3.24 9.49 -0.05
CA VAL A 123 -2.10 9.21 0.85
C VAL A 123 -2.21 7.78 1.39
N ILE A 124 -3.40 7.38 1.81
CA ILE A 124 -3.70 6.00 2.21
C ILE A 124 -3.52 5.06 1.01
N GLY A 125 -4.38 5.13 0.01
CA GLY A 125 -4.40 4.26 -1.16
C GLY A 125 -4.30 2.77 -0.82
N THR A 126 -3.88 1.98 -1.76
CA THR A 126 -3.56 0.55 -1.56
C THR A 126 -2.48 0.35 -0.48
N ALA A 127 -1.50 1.28 -0.38
CA ALA A 127 -0.42 1.17 0.59
C ALA A 127 -0.92 1.29 2.05
N GLY A 128 -1.73 2.31 2.35
CA GLY A 128 -2.29 2.50 3.69
C GLY A 128 -3.37 1.49 4.01
N PHE A 129 -4.16 1.07 3.03
CA PHE A 129 -5.07 -0.06 3.19
C PHE A 129 -4.31 -1.31 3.65
N THR A 130 -3.22 -1.66 2.97
CA THR A 130 -2.34 -2.79 3.32
C THR A 130 -1.74 -2.63 4.72
N ALA A 131 -1.29 -1.42 5.06
CA ALA A 131 -0.72 -1.13 6.37
C ALA A 131 -1.76 -1.32 7.49
N MET A 132 -2.98 -0.77 7.34
CA MET A 132 -4.05 -0.95 8.33
C MET A 132 -4.51 -2.40 8.41
N ALA A 133 -4.68 -3.08 7.28
CA ALA A 133 -5.01 -4.51 7.26
C ALA A 133 -3.94 -5.35 7.98
N SER A 134 -2.65 -4.97 7.87
CA SER A 134 -1.56 -5.61 8.61
C SER A 134 -1.69 -5.40 10.12
N VAL A 135 -2.02 -4.18 10.55
CA VAL A 135 -2.24 -3.87 11.98
C VAL A 135 -3.42 -4.69 12.52
N LEU A 136 -4.56 -4.67 11.81
CA LEU A 136 -5.75 -5.41 12.23
C LEU A 136 -5.50 -6.93 12.27
N ALA A 137 -4.76 -7.49 11.31
CA ALA A 137 -4.41 -8.90 11.32
C ALA A 137 -3.57 -9.27 12.55
N LEU A 138 -2.64 -8.41 12.97
CA LEU A 138 -1.86 -8.60 14.20
C LEU A 138 -2.74 -8.47 15.44
N GLU A 139 -3.66 -7.50 15.49
CA GLU A 139 -4.62 -7.35 16.60
C GLU A 139 -5.55 -8.57 16.73
N HIS A 140 -6.11 -9.03 15.62
CA HIS A 140 -6.94 -10.25 15.60
C HIS A 140 -6.14 -11.50 16.01
N HIS A 141 -4.83 -11.49 15.79
CA HIS A 141 -3.93 -12.56 16.25
C HIS A 141 -3.50 -12.43 17.71
N GLY A 142 -3.88 -11.35 18.39
CA GLY A 142 -3.62 -11.14 19.82
C GLY A 142 -2.44 -10.20 20.13
N LEU A 143 -2.11 -9.28 19.21
CA LEU A 143 -1.13 -8.22 19.51
C LEU A 143 -1.69 -7.30 20.61
N GLU A 144 -0.95 -7.21 21.72
CA GLU A 144 -1.29 -6.37 22.86
C GLU A 144 -0.63 -5.00 22.77
N PRO A 145 -1.28 -3.89 23.24
CA PRO A 145 -0.69 -2.56 23.32
C PRO A 145 0.60 -2.52 24.15
N GLY A 146 1.51 -1.59 23.83
CA GLY A 146 2.78 -1.38 24.54
C GLY A 146 3.93 -2.31 24.14
N GLY A 147 3.69 -3.30 23.27
CA GLY A 147 4.75 -4.13 22.71
C GLY A 147 5.48 -3.44 21.54
N GLU A 148 6.79 -3.69 21.39
CA GLU A 148 7.55 -3.26 20.20
C GLU A 148 7.10 -4.05 18.96
N VAL A 149 6.65 -3.33 17.92
CA VAL A 149 6.26 -3.90 16.62
C VAL A 149 7.28 -3.48 15.57
N LEU A 150 7.97 -4.45 14.98
CA LEU A 150 8.94 -4.17 13.93
C LEU A 150 8.24 -3.85 12.61
N VAL A 151 8.65 -2.78 11.93
CA VAL A 151 8.19 -2.43 10.58
C VAL A 151 9.40 -2.40 9.65
N THR A 152 9.43 -3.26 8.63
CA THR A 152 10.49 -3.27 7.62
C THR A 152 10.11 -2.44 6.41
N GLY A 153 11.12 -1.93 5.67
CA GLY A 153 10.86 -1.01 4.57
C GLY A 153 10.12 0.25 5.03
N ALA A 154 10.44 0.72 6.24
CA ALA A 154 9.69 1.75 6.95
C ALA A 154 9.63 3.11 6.25
N THR A 155 10.54 3.41 5.32
CA THR A 155 10.50 4.65 4.52
C THR A 155 9.59 4.56 3.29
N GLY A 156 9.15 3.36 2.91
CA GLY A 156 8.25 3.16 1.77
C GLY A 156 6.78 3.45 2.09
N GLY A 157 5.93 3.38 1.08
CA GLY A 157 4.50 3.70 1.20
C GLY A 157 3.77 2.90 2.28
N VAL A 158 3.88 1.57 2.28
CA VAL A 158 3.23 0.70 3.28
C VAL A 158 3.89 0.89 4.65
N GLY A 159 5.22 0.83 4.71
CA GLY A 159 5.94 0.86 5.99
C GLY A 159 5.76 2.16 6.76
N SER A 160 5.79 3.32 6.10
CA SER A 160 5.62 4.61 6.76
C SER A 160 4.20 4.80 7.32
N LEU A 161 3.19 4.36 6.57
CA LEU A 161 1.81 4.34 7.04
C LEU A 161 1.62 3.34 8.18
N ALA A 162 2.26 2.16 8.12
CA ALA A 162 2.22 1.19 9.21
C ALA A 162 2.81 1.76 10.51
N VAL A 163 3.94 2.48 10.44
CA VAL A 163 4.53 3.18 11.59
C VAL A 163 3.52 4.17 12.19
N SER A 164 2.91 5.01 11.35
CA SER A 164 1.94 6.02 11.79
C SER A 164 0.66 5.40 12.38
N PHE A 165 0.13 4.33 11.78
CA PHE A 165 -1.06 3.66 12.30
C PHE A 165 -0.78 2.91 13.61
N LEU A 166 0.36 2.23 13.74
CA LEU A 166 0.76 1.59 15.00
C LEU A 166 0.87 2.63 16.11
N GLN A 167 1.52 3.77 15.87
CA GLN A 167 1.63 4.86 16.84
C GLN A 167 0.24 5.43 17.20
N ALA A 168 -0.62 5.66 16.21
CA ALA A 168 -1.97 6.16 16.40
C ALA A 168 -2.86 5.20 17.24
N ARG A 169 -2.48 3.94 17.35
CA ARG A 169 -3.15 2.87 18.10
C ARG A 169 -2.39 2.46 19.37
N ASP A 170 -1.46 3.34 19.83
CA ASP A 170 -0.70 3.21 21.08
C ASP A 170 0.26 2.02 21.15
N TYR A 171 0.69 1.48 19.99
CA TYR A 171 1.79 0.54 19.90
C TYR A 171 3.16 1.26 19.86
N GLN A 172 4.25 0.49 19.93
CA GLN A 172 5.61 0.99 19.87
C GLN A 172 6.29 0.55 18.55
N PRO A 173 6.13 1.31 17.45
CA PRO A 173 6.72 0.93 16.18
C PRO A 173 8.24 1.11 16.19
N VAL A 174 8.96 0.04 15.85
CA VAL A 174 10.40 0.05 15.57
C VAL A 174 10.59 0.02 14.07
N ALA A 175 11.07 1.13 13.50
CA ALA A 175 11.23 1.28 12.05
C ALA A 175 12.58 0.74 11.58
N SER A 176 12.59 -0.22 10.65
CA SER A 176 13.80 -0.68 10.00
C SER A 176 13.93 -0.09 8.59
N THR A 177 15.06 0.56 8.33
CA THR A 177 15.34 1.20 7.04
C THR A 177 16.79 0.96 6.57
N GLY A 178 16.97 0.97 5.26
CA GLY A 178 18.29 1.05 4.63
C GLY A 178 18.74 2.49 4.33
N SER A 179 17.94 3.49 4.74
CA SER A 179 18.17 4.93 4.52
C SER A 179 18.29 5.65 5.86
N PRO A 180 19.44 5.56 6.54
CA PRO A 180 19.63 6.12 7.89
C PRO A 180 19.43 7.64 7.95
N GLN A 181 19.60 8.35 6.82
CA GLN A 181 19.33 9.79 6.70
C GLN A 181 17.85 10.12 6.93
N GLU A 182 16.94 9.17 6.77
CA GLU A 182 15.50 9.34 6.97
C GLU A 182 15.05 9.07 8.43
N SER A 183 15.98 8.83 9.35
CA SER A 183 15.66 8.51 10.74
C SER A 183 14.84 9.59 11.43
N ALA A 184 15.19 10.86 11.25
CA ALA A 184 14.46 11.99 11.84
C ALA A 184 13.00 12.00 11.35
N TRP A 185 12.77 11.80 10.07
CA TRP A 185 11.44 11.74 9.49
C TRP A 185 10.62 10.55 10.03
N LEU A 186 11.25 9.39 10.24
CA LEU A 186 10.58 8.22 10.84
C LEU A 186 10.18 8.45 12.31
N TYR A 187 11.01 9.17 13.09
CA TYR A 187 10.63 9.59 14.44
C TYR A 187 9.42 10.54 14.43
N GLU A 188 9.36 11.49 13.49
CA GLU A 188 8.20 12.36 13.31
C GLU A 188 6.92 11.58 12.93
N ARG A 189 7.06 10.42 12.26
CA ARG A 189 5.93 9.51 11.92
C ARG A 189 5.54 8.62 13.09
N GLY A 190 6.22 8.69 14.22
CA GLY A 190 5.88 7.99 15.45
C GLY A 190 6.72 6.75 15.75
N ALA A 191 7.82 6.51 15.02
CA ALA A 191 8.73 5.44 15.38
C ALA A 191 9.35 5.72 16.76
N VAL A 192 9.31 4.75 17.66
CA VAL A 192 9.97 4.86 18.99
C VAL A 192 11.46 4.56 18.89
N ARG A 193 11.86 3.86 17.84
CA ARG A 193 13.25 3.52 17.52
C ARG A 193 13.40 3.30 16.01
N VAL A 194 14.55 3.69 15.48
CA VAL A 194 14.95 3.43 14.08
C VAL A 194 16.19 2.56 14.09
N ILE A 195 16.18 1.49 13.30
CA ILE A 195 17.28 0.52 13.21
C ILE A 195 17.69 0.28 11.75
N GLY A 196 18.94 -0.12 11.55
CA GLY A 196 19.46 -0.59 10.28
C GLY A 196 18.91 -1.97 9.90
N ARG A 197 19.02 -2.33 8.61
CA ARG A 197 18.59 -3.66 8.12
C ARG A 197 19.37 -4.80 8.76
N ASP A 198 20.66 -4.60 9.02
CA ASP A 198 21.57 -5.56 9.62
C ASP A 198 21.32 -5.81 11.11
N GLU A 199 20.59 -4.92 11.78
CA GLU A 199 20.21 -5.06 13.19
C GLU A 199 19.01 -6.01 13.39
N ILE A 200 18.29 -6.39 12.34
CA ILE A 200 17.21 -7.38 12.39
C ILE A 200 17.79 -8.76 12.62
N ALA A 201 18.91 -9.07 11.94
CA ALA A 201 19.55 -10.36 12.01
C ALA A 201 20.19 -10.60 13.39
N ASP A 202 19.91 -11.75 13.98
CA ASP A 202 20.74 -12.30 15.06
C ASP A 202 21.96 -13.00 14.43
N ARG A 203 23.15 -12.49 14.72
CA ARG A 203 24.41 -13.05 14.21
C ARG A 203 24.81 -14.36 14.89
N ALA A 204 24.07 -14.78 15.91
CA ALA A 204 24.32 -16.06 16.54
C ALA A 204 23.87 -17.20 15.60
N ASP A 205 24.73 -18.21 15.43
CA ASP A 205 24.42 -19.43 14.69
C ASP A 205 23.47 -20.34 15.52
N ARG A 206 22.22 -19.85 15.68
CA ARG A 206 21.14 -20.53 16.40
C ARG A 206 19.96 -20.69 15.47
N ILE A 207 19.21 -21.76 15.63
CA ILE A 207 17.96 -22.00 14.89
C ILE A 207 16.94 -20.91 15.21
N LEU A 208 16.80 -20.53 16.49
CA LEU A 208 15.96 -19.43 16.98
C LEU A 208 16.83 -18.33 17.56
N ALA A 209 16.51 -17.10 17.21
CA ALA A 209 17.09 -15.91 17.81
C ALA A 209 16.49 -15.61 19.19
N SER A 210 17.03 -14.62 19.91
CA SER A 210 16.41 -14.11 21.12
C SER A 210 15.05 -13.47 20.78
N GLU A 211 14.06 -13.66 21.66
CA GLU A 211 12.75 -13.03 21.51
C GLU A 211 12.85 -11.51 21.64
N ARG A 212 12.36 -10.77 20.64
CA ARG A 212 12.42 -9.30 20.58
C ARG A 212 11.06 -8.69 20.33
N TRP A 213 10.39 -9.10 19.26
CA TRP A 213 9.25 -8.38 18.69
C TRP A 213 7.94 -8.96 19.20
N ALA A 214 7.04 -8.08 19.66
CA ALA A 214 5.66 -8.45 20.00
C ALA A 214 4.80 -8.69 18.75
N GLY A 215 5.25 -8.19 17.61
CA GLY A 215 4.67 -8.37 16.30
C GLY A 215 5.58 -7.77 15.24
N ALA A 216 5.29 -8.02 13.95
CA ALA A 216 6.00 -7.36 12.87
C ALA A 216 5.10 -7.12 11.65
N ILE A 217 5.41 -6.06 10.88
CA ILE A 217 4.84 -5.80 9.56
C ILE A 217 6.01 -5.83 8.57
N ASP A 218 5.99 -6.81 7.68
CA ASP A 218 7.07 -7.02 6.71
C ASP A 218 6.66 -6.63 5.29
N CYS A 219 7.41 -5.64 4.76
CA CYS A 219 7.27 -5.15 3.39
C CYS A 219 8.44 -5.58 2.49
N VAL A 220 9.35 -6.42 2.97
CA VAL A 220 10.64 -6.72 2.31
C VAL A 220 10.73 -8.15 1.82
N GLY A 221 10.27 -9.12 2.60
CA GLY A 221 10.35 -10.55 2.27
C GLY A 221 11.75 -11.15 2.44
N GLY A 222 11.95 -12.31 1.86
CA GLY A 222 13.24 -13.00 1.78
C GLY A 222 13.89 -13.29 3.12
N GLU A 223 15.20 -13.08 3.19
CA GLU A 223 16.00 -13.29 4.40
C GLU A 223 15.53 -12.41 5.57
N THR A 224 15.06 -11.19 5.31
CA THR A 224 14.52 -10.29 6.36
C THR A 224 13.34 -10.94 7.06
N LEU A 225 12.38 -11.48 6.31
CA LEU A 225 11.22 -12.18 6.88
C LEU A 225 11.64 -13.44 7.66
N HIS A 226 12.63 -14.20 7.17
CA HIS A 226 13.19 -15.32 7.91
C HIS A 226 13.75 -14.87 9.27
N GLN A 227 14.54 -13.80 9.32
CA GLN A 227 15.12 -13.29 10.58
C GLN A 227 14.05 -12.78 11.55
N ILE A 228 12.97 -12.18 11.03
CA ILE A 228 11.80 -11.76 11.83
C ILE A 228 11.18 -12.99 12.51
N LEU A 229 10.83 -14.01 11.74
CA LEU A 229 10.21 -15.24 12.26
C LEU A 229 11.02 -15.87 13.40
N ARG A 230 12.37 -15.86 13.31
CA ARG A 230 13.27 -16.39 14.34
C ARG A 230 13.27 -15.57 15.63
N SER A 231 12.90 -14.26 15.57
CA SER A 231 13.03 -13.29 16.68
C SER A 231 11.70 -12.81 17.24
N LEU A 232 10.58 -13.28 16.74
CA LEU A 232 9.26 -13.02 17.32
C LEU A 232 9.15 -13.66 18.72
N ARG A 233 8.41 -12.99 19.60
CA ARG A 233 8.04 -13.52 20.92
C ARG A 233 7.11 -14.71 20.77
N TYR A 234 6.97 -15.49 21.84
CA TYR A 234 6.00 -16.59 21.88
C TYR A 234 4.58 -16.10 21.55
N GLY A 235 3.91 -16.79 20.63
CA GLY A 235 2.54 -16.47 20.20
C GLY A 235 2.41 -15.25 19.28
N ALA A 236 3.51 -14.55 18.96
CA ALA A 236 3.46 -13.36 18.13
C ALA A 236 3.30 -13.67 16.63
N GLY A 237 2.83 -12.68 15.86
CA GLY A 237 2.66 -12.78 14.42
C GLY A 237 3.51 -11.80 13.63
N VAL A 238 3.77 -12.12 12.36
CA VAL A 238 4.25 -11.19 11.34
C VAL A 238 3.24 -11.10 10.22
N ALA A 239 2.79 -9.87 9.92
CA ALA A 239 1.97 -9.55 8.76
C ALA A 239 2.91 -9.30 7.56
N ALA A 240 2.82 -10.13 6.52
CA ALA A 240 3.69 -10.07 5.35
C ALA A 240 2.90 -9.60 4.12
N SER A 241 3.35 -8.50 3.51
CA SER A 241 2.70 -7.88 2.35
C SER A 241 3.67 -7.54 1.21
N GLY A 242 4.98 -7.67 1.43
CA GLY A 242 6.00 -7.24 0.47
C GLY A 242 7.00 -8.34 0.10
N LEU A 243 7.65 -8.13 -1.06
CA LEU A 243 8.63 -9.06 -1.63
C LEU A 243 9.79 -8.30 -2.32
N VAL A 244 10.08 -7.08 -1.85
CA VAL A 244 11.03 -6.18 -2.51
C VAL A 244 12.45 -6.76 -2.55
N ALA A 245 12.87 -7.50 -1.53
CA ALA A 245 14.17 -8.18 -1.52
C ALA A 245 14.11 -9.54 -2.22
N SER A 246 13.10 -10.35 -1.94
CA SER A 246 12.90 -11.66 -2.56
C SER A 246 11.47 -12.18 -2.29
N PRO A 247 10.86 -12.89 -3.26
CA PRO A 247 9.64 -13.65 -3.01
C PRO A 247 9.90 -14.96 -2.25
N ASP A 248 11.14 -15.43 -2.20
CA ASP A 248 11.49 -16.71 -1.60
C ASP A 248 11.62 -16.60 -0.08
N LEU A 249 11.04 -17.53 0.65
CA LEU A 249 11.16 -17.65 2.10
C LEU A 249 11.85 -18.95 2.49
N ASN A 250 13.15 -18.88 2.77
CA ASN A 250 13.94 -20.00 3.27
C ASN A 250 13.83 -20.05 4.79
N THR A 251 12.94 -20.89 5.33
CA THR A 251 12.75 -21.03 6.78
C THR A 251 12.54 -22.49 7.18
N ASN A 252 12.48 -22.74 8.48
CA ASN A 252 12.18 -24.06 9.04
C ASN A 252 10.96 -23.95 9.98
N VAL A 253 10.49 -25.08 10.48
CA VAL A 253 9.25 -25.12 11.28
C VAL A 253 9.45 -24.72 12.75
N TYR A 254 10.66 -24.54 13.24
CA TYR A 254 10.92 -24.27 14.66
C TYR A 254 10.20 -23.04 15.21
N PRO A 255 10.17 -21.86 14.56
CA PRO A 255 9.41 -20.72 15.08
C PRO A 255 7.94 -21.06 15.32
N PHE A 256 7.33 -21.81 14.41
CA PHE A 256 5.92 -22.16 14.45
C PHE A 256 5.59 -23.17 15.55
N ILE A 257 6.35 -24.27 15.65
CA ILE A 257 6.01 -25.35 16.58
C ILE A 257 6.52 -25.13 18.02
N THR A 258 7.56 -24.33 18.21
CA THR A 258 8.15 -24.12 19.54
C THR A 258 7.82 -22.78 20.17
N ARG A 259 7.46 -21.77 19.35
CA ARG A 259 7.04 -20.44 19.81
C ARG A 259 5.63 -20.05 19.38
N ALA A 260 4.88 -20.94 18.72
CA ALA A 260 3.55 -20.66 18.20
C ALA A 260 3.48 -19.35 17.35
N VAL A 261 4.56 -19.02 16.62
CA VAL A 261 4.64 -17.85 15.77
C VAL A 261 3.71 -18.02 14.57
N ALA A 262 3.06 -16.94 14.13
CA ALA A 262 2.20 -16.91 12.95
C ALA A 262 2.82 -16.07 11.81
N LEU A 263 2.68 -16.58 10.57
CA LEU A 263 2.90 -15.82 9.35
C LEU A 263 1.54 -15.49 8.73
N LEU A 264 1.18 -14.21 8.74
CA LEU A 264 -0.12 -13.70 8.30
C LEU A 264 0.06 -13.03 6.92
N GLY A 265 -0.48 -13.64 5.87
CA GLY A 265 -0.48 -13.06 4.53
C GLY A 265 -1.50 -11.92 4.42
N ILE A 266 -1.08 -10.78 3.87
CA ILE A 266 -1.95 -9.61 3.67
C ILE A 266 -2.16 -9.38 2.18
N ASP A 267 -3.41 -9.53 1.75
CA ASP A 267 -3.83 -9.21 0.39
C ASP A 267 -4.77 -8.00 0.37
N ALA A 268 -4.41 -6.99 -0.41
CA ALA A 268 -5.22 -5.79 -0.64
C ALA A 268 -5.93 -5.80 -2.02
N VAL A 269 -5.76 -6.87 -2.80
CA VAL A 269 -6.28 -6.98 -4.18
C VAL A 269 -7.63 -7.67 -4.18
N GLU A 270 -7.70 -8.92 -3.69
CA GLU A 270 -8.92 -9.75 -3.68
C GLU A 270 -9.61 -9.76 -2.31
N THR A 271 -9.45 -8.67 -1.56
CA THR A 271 -10.04 -8.52 -0.23
C THR A 271 -11.57 -8.56 -0.28
N SER A 272 -12.19 -9.30 0.65
CA SER A 272 -13.64 -9.34 0.79
C SER A 272 -14.23 -7.96 1.11
N GLN A 273 -15.51 -7.72 0.73
CA GLN A 273 -16.16 -6.43 1.04
C GLN A 273 -16.19 -6.18 2.56
N ALA A 274 -16.45 -7.19 3.37
CA ALA A 274 -16.50 -7.07 4.83
C ALA A 274 -15.14 -6.59 5.41
N THR A 275 -14.04 -7.19 4.95
CA THR A 275 -12.69 -6.76 5.36
C THR A 275 -12.37 -5.35 4.85
N ARG A 276 -12.78 -5.02 3.62
CA ARG A 276 -12.61 -3.68 3.06
C ARG A 276 -13.32 -2.63 3.90
N ASP A 277 -14.59 -2.89 4.26
CA ASP A 277 -15.40 -1.99 5.08
C ASP A 277 -14.81 -1.82 6.49
N GLU A 278 -14.32 -2.90 7.08
CA GLU A 278 -13.62 -2.87 8.37
C GLU A 278 -12.37 -2.00 8.31
N VAL A 279 -11.50 -2.22 7.34
CA VAL A 279 -10.24 -1.46 7.18
C VAL A 279 -10.53 0.04 6.99
N TRP A 280 -11.46 0.42 6.10
CA TRP A 280 -11.81 1.83 5.89
C TRP A 280 -12.47 2.47 7.11
N ARG A 281 -13.27 1.72 7.87
CA ARG A 281 -13.83 2.20 9.14
C ARG A 281 -12.72 2.49 10.17
N GLU A 282 -11.75 1.60 10.32
CA GLU A 282 -10.62 1.76 11.24
C GLU A 282 -9.66 2.89 10.81
N LEU A 283 -9.46 3.06 9.50
CA LEU A 283 -8.75 4.21 8.94
C LEU A 283 -9.45 5.52 9.32
N GLY A 284 -10.78 5.57 9.20
CA GLY A 284 -11.57 6.74 9.60
C GLY A 284 -11.45 7.09 11.09
N GLN A 285 -11.39 6.10 11.96
CA GLN A 285 -11.19 6.29 13.41
C GLN A 285 -9.78 6.79 13.74
N SER A 286 -8.78 6.33 13.00
CA SER A 286 -7.38 6.69 13.21
C SER A 286 -6.98 8.02 12.55
N ALA A 287 -7.80 8.56 11.63
CA ALA A 287 -7.46 9.67 10.76
C ALA A 287 -7.05 10.95 11.51
N THR A 288 -7.66 11.24 12.65
CA THR A 288 -7.35 12.45 13.46
C THR A 288 -6.03 12.35 14.24
N ARG A 289 -5.45 11.16 14.31
CA ARG A 289 -4.19 10.90 15.02
C ARG A 289 -2.99 10.72 14.09
N VAL A 290 -3.21 10.79 12.77
CA VAL A 290 -2.19 10.58 11.73
C VAL A 290 -1.95 11.87 10.95
N ASP A 291 -0.70 12.29 10.83
CA ASP A 291 -0.30 13.40 9.96
C ASP A 291 -0.11 12.89 8.53
N PHE A 292 -1.20 12.83 7.76
CA PHE A 292 -1.16 12.43 6.36
C PHE A 292 -0.33 13.37 5.50
N ALA A 293 -0.32 14.66 5.78
CA ALA A 293 0.44 15.64 5.00
C ALA A 293 1.95 15.37 5.08
N GLY A 294 2.46 15.00 6.26
CA GLY A 294 3.86 14.67 6.44
C GLY A 294 4.29 13.34 5.82
N LEU A 295 3.36 12.53 5.33
CA LEU A 295 3.63 11.29 4.58
C LEU A 295 3.78 11.54 3.07
N ILE A 296 3.45 12.73 2.57
CA ILE A 296 3.55 13.06 1.14
C ILE A 296 4.98 13.46 0.82
N ASP A 297 5.61 12.71 -0.08
CA ASP A 297 6.92 13.06 -0.65
C ASP A 297 6.77 14.15 -1.71
N SER A 298 5.81 13.96 -2.63
CA SER A 298 5.50 14.93 -3.68
C SER A 298 4.06 14.81 -4.18
N THR A 299 3.56 15.91 -4.78
CA THR A 299 2.31 15.94 -5.54
C THR A 299 2.66 16.32 -6.98
N ILE A 300 2.20 15.54 -7.95
CA ILE A 300 2.55 15.66 -9.37
C ILE A 300 1.29 15.65 -10.24
N GLY A 301 1.36 16.23 -11.44
CA GLY A 301 0.42 15.99 -12.53
C GLY A 301 0.77 14.72 -13.32
N LEU A 302 -0.03 14.43 -14.35
CA LEU A 302 0.18 13.26 -15.23
C LEU A 302 1.58 13.25 -15.88
N ASP A 303 2.11 14.42 -16.25
CA ASP A 303 3.41 14.54 -16.94
C ASP A 303 4.59 14.07 -16.06
N GLY A 304 4.47 14.15 -14.74
CA GLY A 304 5.48 13.67 -13.79
C GLY A 304 5.50 12.17 -13.55
N LEU A 305 4.52 11.42 -14.09
CA LEU A 305 4.35 10.00 -13.77
C LEU A 305 5.49 9.12 -14.23
N SER A 306 6.07 9.36 -15.41
CA SER A 306 7.18 8.53 -15.91
C SER A 306 8.37 8.53 -14.95
N ASP A 307 8.77 9.68 -14.47
CA ASP A 307 9.89 9.85 -13.52
C ASP A 307 9.53 9.28 -12.14
N ALA A 308 8.29 9.47 -11.68
CA ALA A 308 7.81 8.94 -10.42
C ALA A 308 7.80 7.40 -10.41
N LEU A 309 7.35 6.77 -11.51
CA LEU A 309 7.36 5.31 -11.67
C LEU A 309 8.79 4.74 -11.70
N ASP A 310 9.73 5.42 -12.32
CA ASP A 310 11.13 5.01 -12.30
C ASP A 310 11.76 5.21 -10.91
N THR A 311 11.41 6.28 -10.22
CA THR A 311 11.89 6.57 -8.86
C THR A 311 11.42 5.50 -7.86
N ILE A 312 10.13 5.14 -7.87
CA ILE A 312 9.59 4.11 -6.98
C ILE A 312 10.16 2.73 -7.30
N ARG A 313 10.32 2.40 -8.58
CA ARG A 313 10.92 1.13 -9.01
C ARG A 313 12.34 0.95 -8.49
N ASN A 314 13.10 2.05 -8.39
CA ASN A 314 14.47 2.06 -7.88
C ASN A 314 14.55 2.16 -6.35
N GLY A 315 13.41 2.12 -5.63
CA GLY A 315 13.36 2.19 -4.16
C GLY A 315 13.84 3.53 -3.58
N LYS A 316 13.71 4.62 -4.35
CA LYS A 316 14.18 5.97 -3.98
C LYS A 316 13.08 6.89 -3.46
N THR A 317 11.85 6.39 -3.32
CA THR A 317 10.71 7.13 -2.76
C THR A 317 10.70 7.07 -1.24
N ARG A 318 10.27 8.18 -0.63
CA ARG A 318 9.93 8.26 0.79
C ARG A 318 8.43 8.54 0.91
N GLY A 319 7.71 7.74 1.71
CA GLY A 319 6.28 7.92 1.88
C GLY A 319 5.48 7.74 0.59
N ARG A 320 4.70 8.76 0.22
CA ARG A 320 3.70 8.69 -0.87
C ARG A 320 3.92 9.76 -1.93
N ILE A 321 3.71 9.39 -3.18
CA ILE A 321 3.57 10.34 -4.32
C ILE A 321 2.09 10.39 -4.69
N ILE A 322 1.52 11.60 -4.65
CA ILE A 322 0.13 11.88 -5.00
C ILE A 322 0.06 12.43 -6.41
N VAL A 323 -0.95 12.01 -7.16
CA VAL A 323 -1.18 12.45 -8.54
C VAL A 323 -2.48 13.25 -8.60
N GLU A 324 -2.44 14.41 -9.22
CA GLU A 324 -3.59 15.23 -9.59
C GLU A 324 -3.84 15.08 -11.09
N PRO A 325 -4.74 14.18 -11.54
CA PRO A 325 -4.91 13.90 -12.97
C PRO A 325 -5.46 15.08 -13.79
N SER A 326 -6.13 16.03 -13.13
CA SER A 326 -6.69 17.23 -13.76
C SER A 326 -5.78 18.45 -13.67
N ALA A 327 -4.60 18.36 -13.01
CA ALA A 327 -3.64 19.46 -13.00
C ALA A 327 -2.97 19.60 -14.38
N ASN A 328 -2.92 20.84 -14.89
CA ASN A 328 -2.27 21.21 -16.16
C ASN A 328 -0.75 21.32 -15.99
#